data_81899de6cda27953e289a3f1df2e1fdc
#
_entry.id   81899de6cda27953e289a3f1df2e1fdc
#
_cell.length_a   1.000
_cell.length_b   1.000
_cell.length_c   1.000
_cell.angle_alpha   90.00
_cell.angle_beta   90.00
_cell.angle_gamma   90.00
#
_symmetry.space_group_name_H-M   'P 1'
#
loop_
_entity.id
_entity.type
_entity.pdbx_description
1 polymer ?
#
loop_
_entity_poly.entity_id
_entity_poly.type
_entity_poly.pdbx_seq_one_letter_code
_entity_poly.pdbx_strand_id
1 'polypeptide(L)'
;MPPIDDLGFVHKFVPAHPRVSHPVTLLLLHGTGGDENDLLPLGSELWPSAALLSVRGKISEDGMPRFFRRFGEGVFDVEDLKFRTDELAQFIAAASARYDFPIRRLIAVGYSNGANIAASLILLHPHYLAAAVLFRAMVPFPPDIARDFRHLSIFIGAADQDPIVSQNQPQELAAIFESGGADVTLSWHRGGHELGTDDVEFAKRWLSEDRVQKRVAA
;
A
#
# COMPACT_ATOMS: atom_id res chain seq x y z
N MET A 1 -5.36 0.02 -25.51
CA MET A 1 -5.16 0.64 -24.19
C MET A 1 -6.53 1.01 -23.62
N PRO A 2 -6.88 0.63 -22.40
CA PRO A 2 -8.06 1.21 -21.76
C PRO A 2 -7.88 2.73 -21.73
N PRO A 3 -8.96 3.53 -21.82
CA PRO A 3 -8.85 4.98 -21.73
C PRO A 3 -8.24 5.35 -20.38
N ILE A 4 -7.19 6.18 -20.39
CA ILE A 4 -6.73 6.85 -19.18
C ILE A 4 -7.91 7.74 -18.79
N ASP A 5 -8.56 7.40 -17.69
CA ASP A 5 -9.55 8.29 -17.09
C ASP A 5 -8.84 9.64 -16.84
N ASP A 6 -9.57 10.75 -16.89
CA ASP A 6 -9.05 12.11 -16.72
C ASP A 6 -8.26 12.34 -15.39
N LEU A 7 -8.26 11.34 -14.47
CA LEU A 7 -7.47 11.30 -13.24
C LEU A 7 -5.98 10.95 -13.44
N GLY A 8 -5.54 10.60 -14.64
CA GLY A 8 -4.11 10.41 -14.98
C GLY A 8 -3.51 9.05 -14.65
N PHE A 9 -4.24 8.11 -14.05
CA PHE A 9 -3.84 6.71 -13.83
C PHE A 9 -4.85 5.76 -14.46
N VAL A 10 -4.38 4.66 -15.04
CA VAL A 10 -5.24 3.51 -15.33
C VAL A 10 -5.61 2.88 -14.00
N HIS A 11 -6.90 2.78 -13.71
CA HIS A 11 -7.38 2.27 -12.44
C HIS A 11 -8.77 1.64 -12.54
N LYS A 12 -9.16 0.93 -11.48
CA LYS A 12 -10.53 0.44 -11.27
C LYS A 12 -11.03 0.92 -9.93
N PHE A 13 -12.28 1.34 -9.90
CA PHE A 13 -13.02 1.59 -8.68
C PHE A 13 -14.19 0.62 -8.56
N VAL A 14 -14.21 -0.15 -7.47
CA VAL A 14 -15.32 -1.03 -7.10
C VAL A 14 -16.00 -0.39 -5.89
N PRO A 15 -17.26 0.03 -6.00
CA PRO A 15 -17.97 0.64 -4.88
C PRO A 15 -18.10 -0.32 -3.70
N ALA A 16 -18.16 0.24 -2.49
CA ALA A 16 -18.47 -0.54 -1.29
C ALA A 16 -19.86 -1.15 -1.35
N HIS A 17 -20.09 -2.17 -0.51
CA HIS A 17 -21.42 -2.76 -0.41
C HIS A 17 -22.48 -1.70 -0.01
N PRO A 18 -23.62 -1.57 -0.71
CA PRO A 18 -24.60 -0.48 -0.53
C PRO A 18 -25.20 -0.32 0.87
N ARG A 19 -25.11 -1.35 1.71
CA ARG A 19 -25.62 -1.35 3.10
C ARG A 19 -24.63 -0.79 4.12
N VAL A 20 -23.39 -0.46 3.70
CA VAL A 20 -22.36 0.07 4.60
C VAL A 20 -22.46 1.59 4.62
N SER A 21 -22.86 2.12 5.77
CA SER A 21 -22.77 3.56 6.03
C SER A 21 -21.31 3.90 6.39
N HIS A 22 -20.64 4.76 5.67
CA HIS A 22 -19.25 5.13 5.91
C HIS A 22 -18.23 4.02 5.60
N PRO A 23 -18.16 3.54 4.36
CA PRO A 23 -17.25 2.48 3.98
C PRO A 23 -15.79 2.91 4.09
N VAL A 24 -14.93 1.92 4.32
CA VAL A 24 -13.49 2.01 4.11
C VAL A 24 -13.21 1.89 2.62
N THR A 25 -12.17 2.53 2.13
CA THR A 25 -11.64 2.31 0.78
C THR A 25 -10.26 1.66 0.87
N LEU A 26 -10.05 0.56 0.17
CA LEU A 26 -8.73 -0.07 0.01
C LEU A 26 -8.08 0.48 -1.26
N LEU A 27 -6.90 1.10 -1.11
CA LEU A 27 -6.01 1.46 -2.22
C LEU A 27 -5.12 0.26 -2.51
N LEU A 28 -5.32 -0.38 -3.67
CA LEU A 28 -4.62 -1.60 -4.06
C LEU A 28 -3.47 -1.26 -5.01
N LEU A 29 -2.24 -1.64 -4.62
CA LEU A 29 -1.00 -1.31 -5.31
C LEU A 29 -0.24 -2.61 -5.62
N HIS A 30 -0.27 -3.02 -6.90
CA HIS A 30 0.26 -4.30 -7.38
C HIS A 30 1.80 -4.41 -7.32
N GLY A 31 2.32 -5.63 -7.37
CA GLY A 31 3.73 -5.90 -7.56
C GLY A 31 4.20 -5.66 -9.00
N THR A 32 5.51 -5.82 -9.26
CA THR A 32 6.07 -5.73 -10.62
C THR A 32 5.38 -6.70 -11.57
N GLY A 33 4.95 -6.21 -12.73
CA GLY A 33 4.28 -7.01 -13.77
C GLY A 33 2.77 -7.11 -13.62
N GLY A 34 2.22 -6.68 -12.47
CA GLY A 34 0.79 -6.66 -12.23
C GLY A 34 0.07 -5.46 -12.86
N ASP A 35 -1.23 -5.41 -12.69
CA ASP A 35 -2.08 -4.32 -13.19
C ASP A 35 -3.22 -3.96 -12.22
N GLU A 36 -4.16 -3.15 -12.66
CA GLU A 36 -5.31 -2.72 -11.86
C GLU A 36 -6.33 -3.82 -11.55
N ASN A 37 -6.11 -5.05 -12.02
CA ASN A 37 -6.97 -6.19 -11.73
C ASN A 37 -6.40 -7.11 -10.67
N ASP A 38 -5.07 -7.19 -10.56
CA ASP A 38 -4.36 -8.23 -9.83
C ASP A 38 -4.75 -8.34 -8.36
N LEU A 39 -4.86 -7.23 -7.66
CA LEU A 39 -5.15 -7.24 -6.22
C LEU A 39 -6.64 -7.10 -5.88
N LEU A 40 -7.55 -7.04 -6.87
CA LEU A 40 -8.99 -6.97 -6.58
C LEU A 40 -9.50 -8.17 -5.78
N PRO A 41 -9.10 -9.43 -6.11
CA PRO A 41 -9.47 -10.58 -5.29
C PRO A 41 -8.96 -10.49 -3.85
N LEU A 42 -7.68 -10.11 -3.68
CA LEU A 42 -7.08 -9.90 -2.36
C LEU A 42 -7.81 -8.83 -1.55
N GLY A 43 -8.11 -7.67 -2.16
CA GLY A 43 -8.86 -6.60 -1.51
C GLY A 43 -10.24 -7.04 -1.04
N SER A 44 -10.95 -7.79 -1.89
CA SER A 44 -12.26 -8.36 -1.56
C SER A 44 -12.20 -9.39 -0.42
N GLU A 45 -11.12 -10.14 -0.32
CA GLU A 45 -10.89 -11.11 0.74
C GLU A 45 -10.51 -10.45 2.07
N LEU A 46 -9.64 -9.45 2.03
CA LEU A 46 -9.20 -8.72 3.22
C LEU A 46 -10.34 -7.93 3.88
N TRP A 47 -11.20 -7.31 3.06
CA TRP A 47 -12.32 -6.51 3.56
C TRP A 47 -13.52 -6.54 2.61
N PRO A 48 -14.39 -7.56 2.71
CA PRO A 48 -15.47 -7.81 1.73
C PRO A 48 -16.48 -6.67 1.53
N SER A 49 -16.58 -5.76 2.49
CA SER A 49 -17.50 -4.63 2.42
C SER A 49 -16.88 -3.30 2.02
N ALA A 50 -15.55 -3.26 1.82
CA ALA A 50 -14.83 -2.05 1.44
C ALA A 50 -15.10 -1.66 -0.02
N ALA A 51 -14.90 -0.37 -0.33
CA ALA A 51 -14.64 0.05 -1.70
C ALA A 51 -13.20 -0.31 -2.09
N LEU A 52 -12.96 -0.61 -3.37
CA LEU A 52 -11.63 -0.93 -3.86
C LEU A 52 -11.22 0.11 -4.91
N LEU A 53 -10.07 0.75 -4.71
CA LEU A 53 -9.41 1.62 -5.67
C LEU A 53 -8.10 0.95 -6.08
N SER A 54 -8.10 0.26 -7.22
CA SER A 54 -6.95 -0.47 -7.72
C SER A 54 -6.28 0.26 -8.87
N VAL A 55 -4.98 0.48 -8.76
CA VAL A 55 -4.22 1.40 -9.61
C VAL A 55 -3.12 0.65 -10.34
N ARG A 56 -2.94 0.94 -11.66
CA ARG A 56 -1.82 0.43 -12.44
C ARG A 56 -0.65 1.42 -12.37
N GLY A 57 0.55 0.92 -12.06
CA GLY A 57 1.78 1.69 -12.13
C GLY A 57 2.08 2.19 -13.55
N LYS A 58 2.64 3.39 -13.67
CA LYS A 58 2.85 4.09 -14.96
C LYS A 58 4.15 3.72 -15.66
N ILE A 59 5.11 3.11 -14.95
CA ILE A 59 6.41 2.75 -15.49
C ILE A 59 6.31 1.38 -16.16
N SER A 60 6.98 1.23 -17.30
CA SER A 60 7.19 -0.06 -17.95
C SER A 60 8.66 -0.44 -17.90
N GLU A 61 8.96 -1.56 -17.25
CA GLU A 61 10.29 -2.18 -17.23
C GLU A 61 10.17 -3.52 -17.98
N ASP A 62 10.76 -3.61 -19.15
CA ASP A 62 10.67 -4.80 -20.04
C ASP A 62 9.23 -5.26 -20.30
N GLY A 63 8.31 -4.33 -20.46
CA GLY A 63 6.88 -4.60 -20.66
C GLY A 63 6.09 -4.86 -19.38
N MET A 64 6.74 -4.92 -18.23
CA MET A 64 6.11 -5.13 -16.92
C MET A 64 5.75 -3.79 -16.26
N PRO A 65 4.47 -3.55 -15.90
CA PRO A 65 4.09 -2.34 -15.17
C PRO A 65 4.74 -2.28 -13.78
N ARG A 66 5.15 -1.07 -13.39
CA ARG A 66 5.70 -0.72 -12.09
C ARG A 66 5.23 0.68 -11.67
N PHE A 67 5.30 0.96 -10.38
CA PHE A 67 4.97 2.30 -9.88
C PHE A 67 6.12 3.29 -10.07
N PHE A 68 7.37 2.83 -9.97
CA PHE A 68 8.56 3.68 -10.08
C PHE A 68 9.74 2.89 -10.66
N ARG A 69 10.75 3.61 -11.17
CA ARG A 69 11.98 3.04 -11.74
C ARG A 69 12.93 2.50 -10.66
N ARG A 70 13.78 1.58 -11.08
CA ARG A 70 14.90 1.06 -10.30
C ARG A 70 16.16 0.98 -11.17
N PHE A 71 17.34 1.02 -10.56
CA PHE A 71 18.61 0.76 -11.24
C PHE A 71 19.01 -0.71 -11.21
N GLY A 72 18.36 -1.51 -10.40
CA GLY A 72 18.56 -2.94 -10.24
C GLY A 72 17.65 -3.48 -9.14
N GLU A 73 17.70 -4.79 -8.91
CA GLU A 73 16.93 -5.40 -7.84
C GLU A 73 17.36 -4.82 -6.48
N GLY A 74 16.38 -4.32 -5.71
CA GLY A 74 16.63 -3.66 -4.42
C GLY A 74 17.30 -2.27 -4.51
N VAL A 75 17.62 -1.75 -5.70
CA VAL A 75 18.26 -0.43 -5.89
C VAL A 75 17.31 0.53 -6.59
N PHE A 76 16.59 1.32 -5.78
CA PHE A 76 15.54 2.21 -6.27
C PHE A 76 16.10 3.49 -6.89
N ASP A 77 15.47 3.98 -7.96
CA ASP A 77 15.58 5.37 -8.40
C ASP A 77 14.74 6.23 -7.43
N VAL A 78 15.40 6.72 -6.37
CA VAL A 78 14.72 7.44 -5.28
C VAL A 78 14.07 8.73 -5.76
N GLU A 79 14.67 9.42 -6.73
CA GLU A 79 14.11 10.64 -7.30
C GLU A 79 12.80 10.33 -8.05
N ASP A 80 12.81 9.30 -8.89
CA ASP A 80 11.59 8.86 -9.57
C ASP A 80 10.54 8.34 -8.57
N LEU A 81 10.97 7.58 -7.54
CA LEU A 81 10.06 7.10 -6.49
C LEU A 81 9.35 8.26 -5.79
N LYS A 82 10.07 9.30 -5.36
CA LYS A 82 9.48 10.49 -4.74
C LYS A 82 8.50 11.19 -5.70
N PHE A 83 8.92 11.40 -6.95
CA PHE A 83 8.06 12.01 -7.97
C PHE A 83 6.78 11.21 -8.22
N ARG A 84 6.88 9.87 -8.35
CA ARG A 84 5.72 8.99 -8.54
C ARG A 84 4.82 8.92 -7.31
N THR A 85 5.40 9.07 -6.13
CA THR A 85 4.61 9.15 -4.89
C THR A 85 3.76 10.42 -4.85
N ASP A 86 4.31 11.56 -5.27
CA ASP A 86 3.57 12.82 -5.38
C ASP A 86 2.44 12.74 -6.44
N GLU A 87 2.71 12.09 -7.59
CA GLU A 87 1.66 11.81 -8.59
C GLU A 87 0.54 10.93 -8.02
N LEU A 88 0.91 9.88 -7.26
CA LEU A 88 -0.06 8.99 -6.62
C LEU A 88 -0.90 9.74 -5.56
N ALA A 89 -0.28 10.62 -4.77
CA ALA A 89 -1.00 11.45 -3.80
C ALA A 89 -2.02 12.39 -4.48
N GLN A 90 -1.64 13.03 -5.59
CA GLN A 90 -2.54 13.86 -6.39
C GLN A 90 -3.70 13.05 -6.97
N PHE A 91 -3.41 11.86 -7.50
CA PHE A 91 -4.43 10.93 -7.98
C PHE A 91 -5.41 10.53 -6.87
N ILE A 92 -4.92 10.18 -5.67
CA ILE A 92 -5.76 9.83 -4.53
C ILE A 92 -6.72 10.97 -4.18
N ALA A 93 -6.22 12.21 -4.13
CA ALA A 93 -7.06 13.37 -3.85
C ALA A 93 -8.16 13.58 -4.91
N ALA A 94 -7.82 13.45 -6.19
CA ALA A 94 -8.77 13.54 -7.29
C ALA A 94 -9.78 12.38 -7.29
N ALA A 95 -9.33 11.16 -7.04
CA ALA A 95 -10.18 9.97 -6.94
C ALA A 95 -11.13 10.04 -5.73
N SER A 96 -10.66 10.56 -4.59
CA SER A 96 -11.50 10.81 -3.41
C SER A 96 -12.69 11.74 -3.76
N ALA A 97 -12.42 12.82 -4.47
CA ALA A 97 -13.47 13.74 -4.92
C ALA A 97 -14.39 13.10 -5.98
N ARG A 98 -13.84 12.31 -6.90
CA ARG A 98 -14.58 11.67 -8.01
C ARG A 98 -15.51 10.56 -7.54
N TYR A 99 -15.07 9.76 -6.58
CA TYR A 99 -15.78 8.55 -6.09
C TYR A 99 -16.41 8.74 -4.71
N ASP A 100 -16.33 9.95 -4.16
CA ASP A 100 -16.96 10.35 -2.89
C ASP A 100 -16.54 9.44 -1.71
N PHE A 101 -15.22 9.24 -1.51
CA PHE A 101 -14.70 8.55 -0.34
C PHE A 101 -13.78 9.46 0.50
N PRO A 102 -13.85 9.40 1.83
CA PRO A 102 -12.99 10.21 2.68
C PRO A 102 -11.57 9.64 2.75
N ILE A 103 -10.55 10.46 2.45
CA ILE A 103 -9.12 10.09 2.52
C ILE A 103 -8.75 9.52 3.90
N ARG A 104 -9.30 10.08 4.98
CA ARG A 104 -9.08 9.57 6.35
C ARG A 104 -9.55 8.13 6.60
N ARG A 105 -10.26 7.49 5.65
CA ARG A 105 -10.68 6.09 5.67
C ARG A 105 -10.02 5.25 4.57
N LEU A 106 -8.94 5.77 3.99
CA LEU A 106 -8.16 5.06 2.99
C LEU A 106 -7.13 4.16 3.67
N ILE A 107 -7.12 2.89 3.28
CA ILE A 107 -6.12 1.90 3.71
C ILE A 107 -5.33 1.47 2.48
N ALA A 108 -4.02 1.63 2.50
CA ALA A 108 -3.19 1.08 1.43
C ALA A 108 -2.98 -0.43 1.64
N VAL A 109 -3.09 -1.20 0.56
CA VAL A 109 -2.69 -2.60 0.48
C VAL A 109 -1.73 -2.71 -0.68
N GLY A 110 -0.46 -2.91 -0.37
CA GLY A 110 0.61 -2.99 -1.37
C GLY A 110 1.36 -4.31 -1.31
N TYR A 111 1.82 -4.77 -2.48
CA TYR A 111 2.68 -5.93 -2.62
C TYR A 111 3.96 -5.56 -3.36
N SER A 112 5.15 -5.91 -2.79
CA SER A 112 6.45 -5.72 -3.42
C SER A 112 6.66 -4.27 -3.90
N ASN A 113 6.76 -4.00 -5.19
CA ASN A 113 6.86 -2.64 -5.75
C ASN A 113 5.72 -1.72 -5.29
N GLY A 114 4.49 -2.24 -5.21
CA GLY A 114 3.32 -1.52 -4.68
C GLY A 114 3.40 -1.26 -3.17
N ALA A 115 4.00 -2.16 -2.39
CA ALA A 115 4.25 -1.93 -0.98
C ALA A 115 5.31 -0.84 -0.76
N ASN A 116 6.32 -0.79 -1.62
CA ASN A 116 7.38 0.21 -1.55
C ASN A 116 6.88 1.63 -1.84
N ILE A 117 6.00 1.81 -2.86
CA ILE A 117 5.40 3.13 -3.09
C ILE A 117 4.37 3.49 -2.02
N ALA A 118 3.66 2.52 -1.43
CA ALA A 118 2.80 2.76 -0.26
C ALA A 118 3.62 3.23 0.96
N ALA A 119 4.77 2.60 1.22
CA ALA A 119 5.69 3.03 2.27
C ALA A 119 6.24 4.45 1.99
N SER A 120 6.59 4.74 0.73
CA SER A 120 6.97 6.10 0.30
C SER A 120 5.85 7.12 0.52
N LEU A 121 4.59 6.74 0.23
CA LEU A 121 3.41 7.59 0.47
C LEU A 121 3.26 7.92 1.96
N ILE A 122 3.47 6.94 2.86
CA ILE A 122 3.46 7.18 4.30
C ILE A 122 4.57 8.16 4.70
N LEU A 123 5.78 8.00 4.16
CA LEU A 123 6.91 8.87 4.50
C LEU A 123 6.73 10.30 4.01
N LEU A 124 6.14 10.53 2.84
CA LEU A 124 5.98 11.87 2.25
C LEU A 124 4.64 12.52 2.60
N HIS A 125 3.57 11.75 2.64
CA HIS A 125 2.19 12.21 2.79
C HIS A 125 1.42 11.40 3.86
N PRO A 126 1.85 11.39 5.13
CA PRO A 126 1.29 10.52 6.17
C PRO A 126 -0.22 10.66 6.36
N HIS A 127 -0.78 11.84 6.10
CA HIS A 127 -2.21 12.12 6.30
C HIS A 127 -3.15 11.56 5.21
N TYR A 128 -2.59 10.92 4.18
CA TYR A 128 -3.38 10.29 3.11
C TYR A 128 -3.92 8.92 3.48
N LEU A 129 -3.45 8.32 4.57
CA LEU A 129 -3.83 6.96 4.96
C LEU A 129 -4.27 6.91 6.42
N ALA A 130 -5.24 6.04 6.71
CA ALA A 130 -5.62 5.66 8.07
C ALA A 130 -4.82 4.44 8.55
N ALA A 131 -4.50 3.54 7.63
CA ALA A 131 -3.73 2.33 7.89
C ALA A 131 -3.02 1.85 6.61
N ALA A 132 -2.11 0.90 6.75
CA ALA A 132 -1.46 0.24 5.61
C ALA A 132 -1.18 -1.24 5.88
N VAL A 133 -1.32 -2.06 4.83
CA VAL A 133 -0.86 -3.46 4.77
C VAL A 133 0.23 -3.52 3.69
N LEU A 134 1.45 -3.78 4.11
CA LEU A 134 2.65 -3.74 3.27
C LEU A 134 3.26 -5.15 3.20
N PHE A 135 3.02 -5.85 2.10
CA PHE A 135 3.58 -7.18 1.87
C PHE A 135 4.90 -7.08 1.11
N ARG A 136 5.97 -7.68 1.66
CA ARG A 136 7.32 -7.74 1.03
C ARG A 136 7.88 -6.35 0.74
N ALA A 137 7.69 -5.43 1.68
CA ALA A 137 8.19 -4.06 1.56
C ALA A 137 9.67 -3.96 1.95
N MET A 138 10.37 -3.06 1.28
CA MET A 138 11.71 -2.58 1.62
C MET A 138 11.63 -1.14 2.09
N VAL A 139 12.70 -0.66 2.74
CA VAL A 139 12.86 0.78 3.03
C VAL A 139 12.98 1.55 1.72
N PRO A 140 12.03 2.46 1.39
CA PRO A 140 12.10 3.19 0.11
C PRO A 140 13.26 4.19 0.08
N PHE A 141 13.47 4.88 1.18
CA PHE A 141 14.58 5.80 1.46
C PHE A 141 14.58 6.16 2.95
N PRO A 142 15.70 6.55 3.56
CA PRO A 142 15.71 7.07 4.92
C PRO A 142 14.91 8.38 4.99
N PRO A 143 14.12 8.60 6.04
CA PRO A 143 13.38 9.86 6.19
C PRO A 143 14.34 11.02 6.45
N ASP A 144 14.20 12.11 5.68
CA ASP A 144 15.03 13.31 5.83
C ASP A 144 14.68 14.13 7.09
N ILE A 145 13.47 13.97 7.62
CA ILE A 145 12.96 14.67 8.81
C ILE A 145 12.09 13.73 9.65
N ALA A 146 12.02 14.00 10.95
CA ALA A 146 11.08 13.31 11.82
C ALA A 146 9.63 13.61 11.39
N ARG A 147 8.84 12.55 11.23
CA ARG A 147 7.42 12.62 10.84
C ARG A 147 6.55 12.13 11.99
N ASP A 148 5.33 12.64 12.06
CA ASP A 148 4.32 12.18 12.99
C ASP A 148 3.42 11.12 12.33
N PHE A 149 3.58 9.86 12.77
CA PHE A 149 2.80 8.71 12.30
C PHE A 149 1.83 8.19 13.36
N ARG A 150 1.60 8.89 14.48
CA ARG A 150 0.79 8.43 15.62
C ARG A 150 -0.65 8.05 15.26
N HIS A 151 -1.17 8.58 14.15
CA HIS A 151 -2.50 8.26 13.65
C HIS A 151 -2.54 6.98 12.80
N LEU A 152 -1.39 6.41 12.42
CA LEU A 152 -1.30 5.26 11.52
C LEU A 152 -1.22 3.94 12.28
N SER A 153 -1.91 2.93 11.74
CA SER A 153 -1.65 1.51 12.02
C SER A 153 -1.06 0.87 10.78
N ILE A 154 0.06 0.16 10.92
CA ILE A 154 0.81 -0.42 9.80
C ILE A 154 1.08 -1.90 10.05
N PHE A 155 0.64 -2.74 9.12
CA PHE A 155 1.01 -4.15 9.06
C PHE A 155 2.10 -4.34 8.02
N ILE A 156 3.18 -5.00 8.39
CA ILE A 156 4.28 -5.37 7.50
C ILE A 156 4.34 -6.90 7.44
N GLY A 157 4.01 -7.48 6.29
CA GLY A 157 4.09 -8.91 6.02
C GLY A 157 5.43 -9.26 5.38
N ALA A 158 6.31 -9.91 6.15
CA ALA A 158 7.64 -10.32 5.74
C ALA A 158 7.75 -11.84 5.59
N ALA A 159 8.73 -12.32 4.81
CA ALA A 159 9.02 -13.74 4.66
C ALA A 159 10.47 -14.06 5.06
N ASP A 160 10.66 -15.21 5.71
CA ASP A 160 11.96 -15.62 6.25
C ASP A 160 12.95 -16.16 5.19
N GLN A 161 12.44 -16.51 4.00
CA GLN A 161 13.20 -17.05 2.88
C GLN A 161 13.01 -16.23 1.60
N ASP A 162 12.71 -14.93 1.73
CA ASP A 162 12.54 -14.04 0.59
C ASP A 162 13.89 -13.79 -0.10
N PRO A 163 14.06 -14.18 -1.38
CA PRO A 163 15.32 -13.98 -2.09
C PRO A 163 15.56 -12.53 -2.52
N ILE A 164 14.52 -11.69 -2.49
CA ILE A 164 14.55 -10.30 -2.96
C ILE A 164 14.67 -9.33 -1.78
N VAL A 165 13.90 -9.55 -0.72
CA VAL A 165 13.83 -8.67 0.46
C VAL A 165 14.61 -9.30 1.60
N SER A 166 15.80 -8.79 1.88
CA SER A 166 16.61 -9.26 3.02
C SER A 166 15.90 -8.97 4.35
N GLN A 167 16.09 -9.84 5.34
CA GLN A 167 15.36 -9.82 6.61
C GLN A 167 15.51 -8.50 7.42
N ASN A 168 16.61 -7.76 7.21
CA ASN A 168 16.79 -6.47 7.87
C ASN A 168 15.88 -5.36 7.32
N GLN A 169 15.45 -5.45 6.05
CA GLN A 169 14.63 -4.42 5.41
C GLN A 169 13.27 -4.19 6.09
N PRO A 170 12.44 -5.23 6.35
CA PRO A 170 11.17 -5.03 7.05
C PRO A 170 11.36 -4.63 8.51
N GLN A 171 12.44 -5.06 9.17
CA GLN A 171 12.78 -4.62 10.54
C GLN A 171 13.14 -3.13 10.59
N GLU A 172 13.97 -2.67 9.66
CA GLU A 172 14.35 -1.26 9.54
C GLU A 172 13.12 -0.39 9.19
N LEU A 173 12.28 -0.85 8.27
CA LEU A 173 11.05 -0.15 7.90
C LEU A 173 10.10 -0.02 9.10
N ALA A 174 9.94 -1.09 9.88
CA ALA A 174 9.15 -1.06 11.12
C ALA A 174 9.71 -0.03 12.11
N ALA A 175 11.01 -0.06 12.37
CA ALA A 175 11.67 0.89 13.27
C ALA A 175 11.53 2.36 12.82
N ILE A 176 11.58 2.63 11.50
CA ILE A 176 11.34 3.97 10.96
C ILE A 176 9.93 4.45 11.31
N PHE A 177 8.90 3.63 11.08
CA PHE A 177 7.53 4.02 11.36
C PHE A 177 7.24 4.12 12.87
N GLU A 178 7.76 3.19 13.68
CA GLU A 178 7.67 3.23 15.13
C GLU A 178 8.34 4.48 15.73
N SER A 179 9.47 4.91 15.18
CA SER A 179 10.15 6.13 15.63
C SER A 179 9.29 7.39 15.45
N GLY A 180 8.39 7.40 14.48
CA GLY A 180 7.38 8.45 14.26
C GLY A 180 6.08 8.21 15.04
N GLY A 181 5.99 7.16 15.85
CA GLY A 181 4.85 6.85 16.70
C GLY A 181 3.74 6.03 16.05
N ALA A 182 3.96 5.44 14.87
CA ALA A 182 3.00 4.51 14.28
C ALA A 182 2.83 3.25 15.15
N ASP A 183 1.63 2.69 15.10
CA ASP A 183 1.33 1.38 15.65
C ASP A 183 1.65 0.31 14.61
N VAL A 184 2.84 -0.33 14.74
CA VAL A 184 3.37 -1.27 13.75
C VAL A 184 3.21 -2.72 14.21
N THR A 185 2.76 -3.57 13.29
CA THR A 185 2.77 -5.03 13.44
C THR A 185 3.66 -5.61 12.34
N LEU A 186 4.83 -6.12 12.72
CA LEU A 186 5.70 -6.87 11.81
C LEU A 186 5.39 -8.37 11.97
N SER A 187 4.89 -8.98 10.90
CA SER A 187 4.52 -10.40 10.86
C SER A 187 5.44 -11.17 9.93
N TRP A 188 6.05 -12.25 10.44
CA TRP A 188 6.90 -13.15 9.67
C TRP A 188 6.15 -14.43 9.35
N HIS A 189 6.29 -14.92 8.12
CA HIS A 189 5.84 -16.26 7.76
C HIS A 189 6.95 -17.04 7.06
N ARG A 190 6.80 -18.35 6.98
CA ARG A 190 7.69 -19.22 6.22
C ARG A 190 7.35 -19.12 4.74
N GLY A 191 8.33 -18.72 3.94
CA GLY A 191 8.14 -18.64 2.49
C GLY A 191 9.06 -17.66 1.81
N GLY A 192 8.89 -17.56 0.50
CA GLY A 192 9.63 -16.65 -0.37
C GLY A 192 8.92 -15.32 -0.58
N HIS A 193 9.20 -14.72 -1.75
CA HIS A 193 8.64 -13.42 -2.11
C HIS A 193 7.14 -13.46 -2.37
N GLU A 194 6.61 -14.60 -2.82
CA GLU A 194 5.19 -14.77 -3.14
C GLU A 194 4.30 -14.69 -1.90
N LEU A 195 3.06 -14.24 -2.09
CA LEU A 195 2.06 -14.22 -1.02
C LEU A 195 1.48 -15.62 -0.80
N GLY A 196 1.52 -16.07 0.44
CA GLY A 196 0.86 -17.29 0.88
C GLY A 196 -0.48 -17.02 1.56
N THR A 197 -1.23 -18.08 1.81
CA THR A 197 -2.53 -18.02 2.52
C THR A 197 -2.37 -17.38 3.91
N ASP A 198 -1.30 -17.73 4.63
CA ASP A 198 -1.04 -17.21 5.98
C ASP A 198 -0.85 -15.68 5.99
N ASP A 199 -0.23 -15.09 4.95
CA ASP A 199 -0.09 -13.64 4.82
C ASP A 199 -1.45 -12.95 4.81
N VAL A 200 -2.36 -13.49 4.00
CA VAL A 200 -3.70 -12.94 3.82
C VAL A 200 -4.52 -13.10 5.11
N GLU A 201 -4.46 -14.27 5.75
CA GLU A 201 -5.17 -14.54 7.00
C GLU A 201 -4.69 -13.64 8.15
N PHE A 202 -3.37 -13.44 8.27
CA PHE A 202 -2.81 -12.56 9.31
C PHE A 202 -3.18 -11.10 9.07
N ALA A 203 -3.06 -10.61 7.85
CA ALA A 203 -3.47 -9.25 7.51
C ALA A 203 -4.97 -9.03 7.72
N LYS A 204 -5.83 -10.00 7.35
CA LYS A 204 -7.27 -9.95 7.57
C LYS A 204 -7.63 -9.92 9.06
N ARG A 205 -6.97 -10.74 9.88
CA ARG A 205 -7.13 -10.73 11.33
C ARG A 205 -6.73 -9.39 11.92
N TRP A 206 -5.55 -8.87 11.53
CA TRP A 206 -5.04 -7.59 11.98
C TRP A 206 -5.99 -6.44 11.60
N LEU A 207 -6.53 -6.42 10.36
CA LEU A 207 -7.52 -5.42 9.94
C LEU A 207 -8.82 -5.48 10.76
N SER A 208 -9.14 -6.62 11.37
CA SER A 208 -10.32 -6.78 12.24
C SER A 208 -10.09 -6.40 13.70
N GLU A 209 -8.86 -6.08 14.11
CA GLU A 209 -8.57 -5.68 15.48
C GLU A 209 -9.20 -4.33 15.85
N ASP A 210 -9.75 -4.24 17.04
CA ASP A 210 -10.43 -3.03 17.56
C ASP A 210 -9.60 -1.76 17.44
N ARG A 211 -8.27 -1.85 17.66
CA ARG A 211 -7.35 -0.71 17.57
C ARG A 211 -7.25 -0.16 16.15
N VAL A 212 -7.22 -1.05 15.15
CA VAL A 212 -7.19 -0.68 13.72
C VAL A 212 -8.55 -0.11 13.30
N GLN A 213 -9.63 -0.79 13.67
CA GLN A 213 -10.99 -0.36 13.38
C GLN A 213 -11.30 1.04 13.94
N LYS A 214 -10.89 1.33 15.16
CA LYS A 214 -11.09 2.65 15.79
C LYS A 214 -10.34 3.76 15.05
N ARG A 215 -9.09 3.51 14.61
CA ARG A 215 -8.31 4.51 13.84
C ARG A 215 -8.93 4.80 12.47
N VAL A 216 -9.40 3.76 11.79
CA VAL A 216 -10.05 3.90 10.48
C VAL A 216 -11.43 4.55 10.59
N ALA A 217 -12.09 4.46 11.75
CA ALA A 217 -13.40 5.07 11.99
C ALA A 217 -13.33 6.55 12.42
N ALA A 218 -12.17 7.01 12.90
CA ALA A 218 -11.95 8.40 13.36
C ALA A 218 -11.81 9.37 12.19
#